data_278e8fc53456554f25a129f012cb946b
#
_entry.id   278e8fc53456554f25a129f012cb946b
#
_cell.length_a   1.000
_cell.length_b   1.000
_cell.length_c   1.000
_cell.angle_alpha   90.00
_cell.angle_beta   90.00
_cell.angle_gamma   90.00
#
_symmetry.space_group_name_H-M   'P 1'
#
loop_
_entity.id
_entity.type
_entity.pdbx_description
1 polymer ?
#
loop_
_entity_poly.entity_id
_entity_poly.type
_entity_poly.pdbx_seq_one_letter_code
_entity_poly.pdbx_strand_id
1 'polypeptide(L)'
;VVRGIDVVGAAVGLAVLAPPMLIVAGIIRLASPGPALFRQRRVGQGGKPFTLYKFRTMRLGCSDEPLRDMIARELRGEDTSADGSFKLDRDPRITAVGSWLRRTSLDELPQLLNVLRGDMALVGPRPCLEWEAAMFPPEFAERSAVKPGLTGLWQVSGRSTMDTLGMLRLDMVYVRSCSLQTDLRILARTLPSMLRGDGAR
;
A
#
# COMPACT_ATOMS: atom_id res chain seq x y z
N VAL A 1 21.01 0.51 -11.00
CA VAL A 1 20.38 -0.64 -11.72
C VAL A 1 18.91 -0.76 -11.33
N VAL A 2 18.58 -0.74 -10.05
CA VAL A 2 17.18 -0.90 -9.56
C VAL A 2 16.25 0.17 -10.13
N ARG A 3 16.66 1.44 -10.18
CA ARG A 3 15.83 2.54 -10.70
C ARG A 3 15.44 2.37 -12.17
N GLY A 4 16.33 1.80 -13.00
CA GLY A 4 16.01 1.49 -14.40
C GLY A 4 14.87 0.48 -14.51
N ILE A 5 14.91 -0.57 -13.69
CA ILE A 5 13.86 -1.60 -13.64
C ILE A 5 12.53 -1.00 -13.17
N ASP A 6 12.55 -0.14 -12.15
CA ASP A 6 11.36 0.57 -11.67
C ASP A 6 10.69 1.38 -12.79
N VAL A 7 11.49 2.18 -13.51
CA VAL A 7 10.99 3.04 -14.59
C VAL A 7 10.41 2.21 -15.73
N VAL A 8 11.17 1.21 -16.21
CA VAL A 8 10.73 0.35 -17.32
C VAL A 8 9.49 -0.44 -16.91
N GLY A 9 9.50 -1.07 -15.73
CA GLY A 9 8.37 -1.84 -15.23
C GLY A 9 7.10 -0.98 -15.05
N ALA A 10 7.26 0.22 -14.47
CA ALA A 10 6.13 1.12 -14.30
C ALA A 10 5.61 1.68 -15.63
N ALA A 11 6.48 2.00 -16.59
CA ALA A 11 6.09 2.47 -17.91
C ALA A 11 5.32 1.39 -18.69
N VAL A 12 5.85 0.18 -18.73
CA VAL A 12 5.19 -0.98 -19.37
C VAL A 12 3.87 -1.28 -18.66
N GLY A 13 3.88 -1.32 -17.32
CA GLY A 13 2.67 -1.53 -16.54
C GLY A 13 1.57 -0.50 -16.84
N LEU A 14 1.92 0.78 -16.90
CA LEU A 14 0.96 1.84 -17.28
C LEU A 14 0.47 1.70 -18.70
N ALA A 15 1.37 1.43 -19.67
CA ALA A 15 0.97 1.28 -21.07
C ALA A 15 -0.03 0.12 -21.26
N VAL A 16 0.21 -1.02 -20.61
CA VAL A 16 -0.65 -2.21 -20.70
C VAL A 16 -1.95 -2.02 -19.90
N LEU A 17 -1.88 -1.41 -18.71
CA LEU A 17 -3.00 -1.30 -17.80
C LEU A 17 -3.81 0.00 -17.97
N ALA A 18 -3.39 0.95 -18.84
CA ALA A 18 -4.14 2.19 -19.07
C ALA A 18 -5.59 1.94 -19.50
N PRO A 19 -5.92 1.05 -20.49
CA PRO A 19 -7.30 0.80 -20.86
C PRO A 19 -8.17 0.29 -19.71
N PRO A 20 -7.81 -0.78 -18.96
CA PRO A 20 -8.59 -1.22 -17.80
C PRO A 20 -8.64 -0.16 -16.68
N MET A 21 -7.60 0.64 -16.48
CA MET A 21 -7.63 1.72 -15.50
C MET A 21 -8.66 2.80 -15.86
N LEU A 22 -8.82 3.14 -17.13
CA LEU A 22 -9.85 4.09 -17.59
C LEU A 22 -11.25 3.53 -17.36
N ILE A 23 -11.47 2.24 -17.61
CA ILE A 23 -12.75 1.57 -17.33
C ILE A 23 -13.07 1.62 -15.84
N VAL A 24 -12.09 1.27 -14.99
CA VAL A 24 -12.24 1.35 -13.52
C VAL A 24 -12.56 2.77 -13.08
N ALA A 25 -11.89 3.78 -13.62
CA ALA A 25 -12.16 5.18 -13.31
C ALA A 25 -13.59 5.58 -13.68
N GLY A 26 -14.10 5.13 -14.83
CA GLY A 26 -15.49 5.31 -15.25
C GLY A 26 -16.49 4.67 -14.29
N ILE A 27 -16.26 3.42 -13.92
CA ILE A 27 -17.12 2.68 -12.96
C ILE A 27 -17.18 3.40 -11.62
N ILE A 28 -16.04 3.86 -11.07
CA ILE A 28 -16.00 4.59 -9.80
C ILE A 28 -16.82 5.88 -9.87
N ARG A 29 -16.73 6.63 -10.96
CA ARG A 29 -17.47 7.89 -11.15
C ARG A 29 -18.98 7.67 -11.30
N LEU A 30 -19.38 6.58 -11.92
CA LEU A 30 -20.80 6.20 -12.04
C LEU A 30 -21.38 5.66 -10.73
N ALA A 31 -20.58 4.93 -9.96
CA ALA A 31 -21.03 4.31 -8.70
C ALA A 31 -21.13 5.28 -7.52
N SER A 32 -20.38 6.40 -7.54
CA SER A 32 -20.42 7.37 -6.44
C SER A 32 -19.92 8.76 -6.87
N PRO A 33 -20.52 9.87 -6.34
CA PRO A 33 -20.11 11.23 -6.66
C PRO A 33 -18.65 11.51 -6.31
N GLY A 34 -17.93 12.27 -7.17
CA GLY A 34 -16.58 12.75 -6.92
C GLY A 34 -15.50 12.15 -7.83
N PRO A 35 -14.23 12.49 -7.61
CA PRO A 35 -13.12 12.06 -8.46
C PRO A 35 -12.85 10.55 -8.34
N ALA A 36 -12.46 9.90 -9.45
CA ALA A 36 -12.07 8.48 -9.45
C ALA A 36 -10.75 8.24 -8.72
N LEU A 37 -9.82 9.21 -8.79
CA LEU A 37 -8.53 9.15 -8.12
C LEU A 37 -8.61 9.79 -6.73
N PHE A 38 -8.13 9.06 -5.75
CA PHE A 38 -7.87 9.54 -4.39
C PHE A 38 -6.39 9.93 -4.28
N ARG A 39 -6.13 11.03 -3.60
CA ARG A 39 -4.80 11.58 -3.35
C ARG A 39 -4.59 11.69 -1.86
N GLN A 40 -3.45 11.20 -1.38
CA GLN A 40 -3.15 11.23 0.06
C GLN A 40 -1.66 11.48 0.28
N ARG A 41 -1.34 12.35 1.23
CA ARG A 41 0.05 12.59 1.63
C ARG A 41 0.59 11.37 2.37
N ARG A 42 1.78 10.96 2.00
CA ARG A 42 2.50 9.82 2.57
C ARG A 42 3.96 10.18 2.80
N VAL A 43 4.61 9.45 3.69
CA VAL A 43 6.03 9.58 3.95
C VAL A 43 6.82 8.77 2.92
N GLY A 44 7.78 9.45 2.26
CA GLY A 44 8.70 8.88 1.28
C GLY A 44 10.10 8.70 1.85
N GLN A 45 11.07 8.51 0.93
CA GLN A 45 12.47 8.35 1.28
C GLN A 45 13.02 9.57 2.03
N GLY A 46 13.80 9.32 3.10
CA GLY A 46 14.36 10.37 3.96
C GLY A 46 13.31 11.16 4.74
N GLY A 47 12.11 10.60 4.95
CA GLY A 47 11.02 11.27 5.64
C GLY A 47 10.31 12.35 4.80
N LYS A 48 10.67 12.55 3.54
CA LYS A 48 10.10 13.58 2.67
C LYS A 48 8.67 13.20 2.27
N PRO A 49 7.68 14.08 2.48
CA PRO A 49 6.31 13.78 2.10
C PRO A 49 6.12 13.81 0.58
N PHE A 50 5.27 12.93 0.06
CA PHE A 50 4.85 12.91 -1.33
C PHE A 50 3.34 12.65 -1.45
N THR A 51 2.76 12.90 -2.62
CA THR A 51 1.35 12.62 -2.91
C THR A 51 1.20 11.24 -3.55
N LEU A 52 0.61 10.31 -2.83
CA LEU A 52 0.26 8.98 -3.32
C LEU A 52 -1.05 9.02 -4.11
N TYR A 53 -1.10 8.31 -5.23
CA TYR A 53 -2.28 8.16 -6.09
C TYR A 53 -2.85 6.76 -5.96
N LYS A 54 -4.16 6.65 -5.73
CA LYS A 54 -4.89 5.37 -5.82
C LYS A 54 -6.31 5.60 -6.33
N PHE A 55 -6.97 4.55 -6.77
CA PHE A 55 -8.40 4.65 -7.02
C PHE A 55 -9.17 4.81 -5.72
N ARG A 56 -10.25 5.58 -5.79
CA ARG A 56 -11.13 5.82 -4.64
C ARG A 56 -11.94 4.57 -4.34
N THR A 57 -11.75 4.03 -3.14
CA THR A 57 -12.46 2.85 -2.62
C THR A 57 -13.42 3.17 -1.48
N MET A 58 -13.33 4.39 -0.92
CA MET A 58 -14.14 4.85 0.19
C MET A 58 -14.98 6.06 -0.20
N ARG A 59 -16.03 6.32 0.58
CA ARG A 59 -16.82 7.56 0.50
C ARG A 59 -15.94 8.76 0.87
N LEU A 60 -16.30 9.95 0.37
CA LEU A 60 -15.56 11.17 0.69
C LEU A 60 -15.86 11.62 2.13
N GLY A 61 -14.88 12.32 2.75
CA GLY A 61 -15.04 12.90 4.08
C GLY A 61 -14.97 11.91 5.25
N CYS A 62 -14.45 10.70 5.03
CA CYS A 62 -14.31 9.72 6.11
C CYS A 62 -13.11 10.04 7.02
N SER A 63 -13.30 9.90 8.33
CA SER A 63 -12.25 10.05 9.34
C SER A 63 -11.28 8.87 9.34
N ASP A 64 -10.01 9.15 9.64
CA ASP A 64 -8.96 8.14 9.86
C ASP A 64 -8.88 7.68 11.35
N GLU A 65 -9.73 8.23 12.24
CA GLU A 65 -9.71 7.91 13.68
C GLU A 65 -9.76 6.40 14.00
N PRO A 66 -10.65 5.59 13.38
CA PRO A 66 -10.68 4.16 13.67
C PRO A 66 -9.38 3.44 13.33
N LEU A 67 -8.70 3.86 12.25
CA LEU A 67 -7.40 3.32 11.88
C LEU A 67 -6.31 3.77 12.85
N ARG A 68 -6.34 5.03 13.28
CA ARG A 68 -5.39 5.58 14.24
C ARG A 68 -5.49 4.88 15.58
N ASP A 69 -6.70 4.64 16.08
CA ASP A 69 -6.92 3.91 17.34
C ASP A 69 -6.41 2.47 17.25
N MET A 70 -6.72 1.77 16.16
CA MET A 70 -6.24 0.40 15.94
C MET A 70 -4.71 0.34 15.96
N ILE A 71 -4.02 1.19 15.19
CA ILE A 71 -2.55 1.22 15.15
C ILE A 71 -1.97 1.58 16.52
N ALA A 72 -2.56 2.53 17.25
CA ALA A 72 -2.11 2.90 18.59
C ALA A 72 -2.18 1.72 19.57
N ARG A 73 -3.23 0.90 19.49
CA ARG A 73 -3.40 -0.31 20.30
C ARG A 73 -2.38 -1.38 19.92
N GLU A 74 -2.19 -1.66 18.64
CA GLU A 74 -1.19 -2.61 18.15
C GLU A 74 0.24 -2.24 18.55
N LEU A 75 0.60 -0.94 18.51
CA LEU A 75 1.91 -0.47 18.95
C LEU A 75 2.12 -0.63 20.47
N ARG A 76 1.04 -0.71 21.27
CA ARG A 76 1.10 -1.08 22.70
C ARG A 76 1.13 -2.59 22.94
N GLY A 77 1.09 -3.40 21.88
CA GLY A 77 1.09 -4.85 21.97
C GLY A 77 -0.30 -5.47 22.26
N GLU A 78 -1.38 -4.69 22.05
CA GLU A 78 -2.73 -5.21 22.16
C GLU A 78 -3.09 -6.02 20.90
N ASP A 79 -3.73 -7.15 21.08
CA ASP A 79 -4.30 -7.91 19.97
C ASP A 79 -5.56 -7.22 19.46
N THR A 80 -5.50 -6.69 18.25
CA THR A 80 -6.64 -6.05 17.55
C THR A 80 -7.22 -6.95 16.47
N SER A 81 -6.75 -8.19 16.35
CA SER A 81 -7.21 -9.11 15.31
C SER A 81 -8.70 -9.46 15.47
N ALA A 82 -9.40 -9.47 14.36
CA ALA A 82 -10.74 -10.00 14.23
C ALA A 82 -10.72 -11.11 13.16
N ASP A 83 -11.15 -12.31 13.52
CA ASP A 83 -11.12 -13.48 12.64
C ASP A 83 -9.75 -13.73 11.98
N GLY A 84 -8.64 -13.49 12.71
CA GLY A 84 -7.27 -13.66 12.25
C GLY A 84 -6.81 -12.54 11.29
N SER A 85 -7.49 -11.42 11.25
CA SER A 85 -7.14 -10.25 10.43
C SER A 85 -6.95 -9.00 11.29
N PHE A 86 -5.86 -8.28 11.06
CA PHE A 86 -5.54 -6.97 11.63
C PHE A 86 -6.03 -5.83 10.72
N LYS A 87 -7.28 -5.89 10.29
CA LYS A 87 -7.94 -4.83 9.50
C LYS A 87 -9.26 -4.47 10.17
N LEU A 88 -9.71 -3.25 9.91
CA LEU A 88 -11.04 -2.83 10.29
C LEU A 88 -12.07 -3.72 9.57
N ASP A 89 -12.75 -4.60 10.32
CA ASP A 89 -13.76 -5.48 9.75
C ASP A 89 -14.98 -4.65 9.30
N ARG A 90 -15.55 -5.03 8.15
CA ARG A 90 -16.77 -4.43 7.58
C ARG A 90 -16.81 -2.90 7.64
N ASP A 91 -15.72 -2.24 7.25
CA ASP A 91 -15.62 -0.78 7.25
C ASP A 91 -16.75 -0.15 6.38
N PRO A 92 -17.75 0.51 6.99
CA PRO A 92 -18.92 1.06 6.26
C PRO A 92 -18.55 2.21 5.31
N ARG A 93 -17.33 2.71 5.40
CA ARG A 93 -16.80 3.75 4.51
C ARG A 93 -16.49 3.21 3.12
N ILE A 94 -16.28 1.89 3.00
CA ILE A 94 -15.90 1.24 1.73
C ILE A 94 -17.14 1.11 0.83
N THR A 95 -17.01 1.54 -0.42
CA THR A 95 -18.06 1.33 -1.44
C THR A 95 -18.05 -0.11 -1.96
N ALA A 96 -19.16 -0.59 -2.54
CA ALA A 96 -19.21 -1.94 -3.14
C ALA A 96 -18.13 -2.12 -4.22
N VAL A 97 -17.96 -1.12 -5.09
CA VAL A 97 -16.88 -1.11 -6.10
C VAL A 97 -15.51 -1.06 -5.42
N GLY A 98 -15.38 -0.25 -4.36
CA GLY A 98 -14.15 -0.16 -3.57
C GLY A 98 -13.74 -1.48 -2.92
N SER A 99 -14.69 -2.25 -2.42
CA SER A 99 -14.44 -3.59 -1.86
C SER A 99 -13.87 -4.53 -2.92
N TRP A 100 -14.45 -4.55 -4.12
CA TRP A 100 -13.92 -5.34 -5.23
C TRP A 100 -12.50 -4.89 -5.63
N LEU A 101 -12.26 -3.58 -5.76
CA LEU A 101 -10.94 -3.03 -6.11
C LEU A 101 -9.87 -3.42 -5.08
N ARG A 102 -10.20 -3.34 -3.79
CA ARG A 102 -9.28 -3.73 -2.71
C ARG A 102 -8.95 -5.22 -2.73
N ARG A 103 -9.95 -6.08 -2.97
CA ARG A 103 -9.73 -7.54 -3.08
C ARG A 103 -8.80 -7.91 -4.22
N THR A 104 -8.86 -7.18 -5.32
CA THR A 104 -8.02 -7.39 -6.50
C THR A 104 -6.73 -6.55 -6.48
N SER A 105 -6.55 -5.67 -5.49
CA SER A 105 -5.47 -4.68 -5.41
C SER A 105 -5.38 -3.74 -6.62
N LEU A 106 -6.44 -3.66 -7.42
CA LEU A 106 -6.49 -2.76 -8.59
C LEU A 106 -6.54 -1.30 -8.18
N ASP A 107 -6.97 -1.01 -6.94
CA ASP A 107 -6.96 0.36 -6.41
C ASP A 107 -5.56 0.96 -6.31
N GLU A 108 -4.52 0.15 -6.26
CA GLU A 108 -3.14 0.59 -6.14
C GLU A 108 -2.44 0.86 -7.49
N LEU A 109 -3.04 0.47 -8.63
CA LEU A 109 -2.44 0.67 -9.95
C LEU A 109 -2.01 2.12 -10.27
N PRO A 110 -2.75 3.18 -9.86
CA PRO A 110 -2.30 4.54 -10.09
C PRO A 110 -0.97 4.90 -9.41
N GLN A 111 -0.50 4.13 -8.43
CA GLN A 111 0.81 4.33 -7.80
C GLN A 111 1.98 4.06 -8.77
N LEU A 112 1.76 3.37 -9.90
CA LEU A 112 2.75 3.28 -10.98
C LEU A 112 3.20 4.67 -11.47
N LEU A 113 2.33 5.70 -11.40
CA LEU A 113 2.70 7.09 -11.64
C LEU A 113 3.70 7.62 -10.62
N ASN A 114 3.54 7.23 -9.34
CA ASN A 114 4.51 7.60 -8.29
C ASN A 114 5.86 6.90 -8.50
N VAL A 115 5.84 5.66 -9.00
CA VAL A 115 7.08 4.95 -9.36
C VAL A 115 7.78 5.67 -10.51
N LEU A 116 7.07 6.05 -11.58
CA LEU A 116 7.67 6.82 -12.69
C LEU A 116 8.25 8.17 -12.26
N ARG A 117 7.55 8.88 -11.37
CA ARG A 117 8.01 10.17 -10.81
C ARG A 117 9.23 10.03 -9.91
N GLY A 118 9.46 8.83 -9.37
CA GLY A 118 10.55 8.57 -8.46
C GLY A 118 10.23 8.76 -6.99
N ASP A 119 8.97 9.00 -6.65
CA ASP A 119 8.48 9.04 -5.27
C ASP A 119 8.50 7.65 -4.63
N MET A 120 8.29 6.61 -5.44
CA MET A 120 8.21 5.21 -5.04
C MET A 120 9.14 4.33 -5.89
N ALA A 121 9.38 3.12 -5.41
CA ALA A 121 9.95 1.99 -6.14
C ALA A 121 8.85 0.94 -6.41
N LEU A 122 9.11 -0.04 -7.28
CA LEU A 122 8.22 -1.20 -7.40
C LEU A 122 8.21 -2.02 -6.12
N VAL A 123 9.37 -2.19 -5.49
CA VAL A 123 9.53 -2.94 -4.23
C VAL A 123 10.08 -2.04 -3.14
N GLY A 124 9.50 -2.11 -1.95
CA GLY A 124 9.93 -1.34 -0.78
C GLY A 124 8.94 -1.43 0.38
N PRO A 125 9.24 -0.76 1.50
CA PRO A 125 8.29 -0.58 2.60
C PRO A 125 6.99 0.08 2.15
N ARG A 126 5.86 -0.29 2.74
CA ARG A 126 4.57 0.36 2.43
C ARG A 126 4.64 1.85 2.77
N PRO A 127 4.20 2.77 1.90
CA PRO A 127 4.14 4.19 2.24
C PRO A 127 3.12 4.44 3.37
N CYS A 128 3.59 4.95 4.52
CA CYS A 128 2.75 5.26 5.69
C CYS A 128 2.22 6.70 5.65
N LEU A 129 1.17 6.97 6.40
CA LEU A 129 0.67 8.32 6.65
C LEU A 129 1.65 9.10 7.53
N GLU A 130 1.63 10.44 7.44
CA GLU A 130 2.50 11.28 8.27
C GLU A 130 2.25 11.05 9.77
N TRP A 131 1.00 10.90 10.17
CA TRP A 131 0.65 10.60 11.56
C TRP A 131 0.99 9.15 11.98
N GLU A 132 0.93 8.15 11.06
CA GLU A 132 1.41 6.79 11.32
C GLU A 132 2.91 6.81 11.63
N ALA A 133 3.70 7.48 10.77
CA ALA A 133 5.14 7.59 10.96
C ALA A 133 5.52 8.26 12.28
N ALA A 134 4.74 9.24 12.73
CA ALA A 134 4.97 9.93 14.01
C ALA A 134 4.67 9.03 15.24
N MET A 135 3.89 7.97 15.06
CA MET A 135 3.57 7.00 16.13
C MET A 135 4.56 5.84 16.19
N PHE A 136 5.33 5.59 15.12
CA PHE A 136 6.24 4.44 15.09
C PHE A 136 7.38 4.59 16.08
N PRO A 137 7.77 3.50 16.79
CA PRO A 137 8.93 3.51 17.66
C PRO A 137 10.21 3.92 16.92
N PRO A 138 11.14 4.65 17.61
CA PRO A 138 12.36 5.21 16.98
C PRO A 138 13.26 4.16 16.31
N GLU A 139 13.25 2.92 16.78
CA GLU A 139 14.01 1.81 16.20
C GLU A 139 13.62 1.48 14.75
N PHE A 140 12.46 1.94 14.30
CA PHE A 140 12.00 1.77 12.92
C PHE A 140 12.28 3.00 12.02
N ALA A 141 13.04 3.99 12.49
CA ALA A 141 13.36 5.20 11.73
C ALA A 141 14.09 4.90 10.41
N GLU A 142 14.95 3.87 10.39
CA GLU A 142 15.70 3.43 9.19
C GLU A 142 14.75 2.96 8.05
N ARG A 143 13.48 2.68 8.35
CA ARG A 143 12.46 2.30 7.34
C ARG A 143 12.37 3.35 6.22
N SER A 144 12.60 4.60 6.52
CA SER A 144 12.60 5.70 5.54
C SER A 144 13.90 5.85 4.75
N ALA A 145 14.94 5.06 5.01
CA ALA A 145 16.21 5.15 4.29
C ALA A 145 16.08 4.78 2.80
N VAL A 146 15.10 3.94 2.47
CA VAL A 146 14.78 3.52 1.09
C VAL A 146 13.47 4.13 0.62
N LYS A 147 13.22 4.09 -0.69
CA LYS A 147 11.93 4.50 -1.26
C LYS A 147 10.83 3.53 -0.82
N PRO A 148 9.62 4.03 -0.53
CA PRO A 148 8.47 3.16 -0.34
C PRO A 148 8.14 2.42 -1.64
N GLY A 149 7.59 1.21 -1.51
CA GLY A 149 7.28 0.32 -2.63
C GLY A 149 5.79 0.24 -2.94
N LEU A 150 5.49 -0.12 -4.19
CA LEU A 150 4.16 -0.54 -4.61
C LEU A 150 3.83 -1.92 -3.99
N THR A 151 4.80 -2.81 -3.93
CA THR A 151 4.76 -4.06 -3.17
C THR A 151 5.96 -4.13 -2.21
N GLY A 152 5.92 -5.06 -1.26
CA GLY A 152 6.97 -5.18 -0.26
C GLY A 152 6.99 -6.54 0.42
N LEU A 153 8.01 -6.79 1.24
CA LEU A 153 8.24 -8.08 1.87
C LEU A 153 7.03 -8.51 2.74
N TRP A 154 6.51 -7.63 3.58
CA TRP A 154 5.36 -7.95 4.44
C TRP A 154 4.10 -8.24 3.62
N GLN A 155 3.89 -7.52 2.49
CA GLN A 155 2.73 -7.70 1.62
C GLN A 155 2.67 -9.09 0.97
N VAL A 156 3.82 -9.72 0.76
CA VAL A 156 3.90 -11.09 0.21
C VAL A 156 4.11 -12.17 1.27
N SER A 157 4.24 -11.78 2.56
CA SER A 157 4.52 -12.70 3.68
C SER A 157 3.34 -12.94 4.62
N GLY A 158 2.24 -12.19 4.51
CA GLY A 158 1.10 -12.37 5.41
C GLY A 158 0.03 -11.30 5.33
N ARG A 159 0.33 -10.16 4.71
CA ARG A 159 -0.64 -9.04 4.54
C ARG A 159 -1.42 -8.72 5.83
N SER A 160 -2.74 -8.95 5.83
CA SER A 160 -3.65 -8.63 6.93
C SER A 160 -3.55 -9.55 8.14
N THR A 161 -2.76 -10.63 8.10
CA THR A 161 -2.56 -11.51 9.26
C THR A 161 -1.45 -11.02 10.20
N MET A 162 -0.90 -9.84 9.95
CA MET A 162 0.14 -9.22 10.77
C MET A 162 -0.35 -7.91 11.35
N ASP A 163 0.00 -7.67 12.61
CA ASP A 163 -0.13 -6.39 13.28
C ASP A 163 0.87 -5.35 12.73
N THR A 164 0.74 -4.12 13.17
CA THR A 164 1.63 -3.02 12.77
C THR A 164 3.09 -3.29 13.13
N LEU A 165 3.38 -3.90 14.29
CA LEU A 165 4.75 -4.21 14.70
C LEU A 165 5.38 -5.29 13.82
N GLY A 166 4.63 -6.34 13.47
CA GLY A 166 5.07 -7.38 12.54
C GLY A 166 5.39 -6.82 11.15
N MET A 167 4.51 -5.94 10.65
CA MET A 167 4.74 -5.21 9.40
C MET A 167 6.04 -4.39 9.47
N LEU A 168 6.24 -3.60 10.51
CA LEU A 168 7.44 -2.77 10.69
C LEU A 168 8.72 -3.61 10.76
N ARG A 169 8.69 -4.74 11.47
CA ARG A 169 9.84 -5.67 11.54
C ARG A 169 10.22 -6.22 10.17
N LEU A 170 9.24 -6.64 9.35
CA LEU A 170 9.51 -7.12 8.00
C LEU A 170 10.00 -6.01 7.06
N ASP A 171 9.50 -4.79 7.22
CA ASP A 171 10.02 -3.64 6.49
C ASP A 171 11.50 -3.39 6.84
N MET A 172 11.90 -3.52 8.12
CA MET A 172 13.31 -3.41 8.54
C MET A 172 14.18 -4.54 7.98
N VAL A 173 13.66 -5.78 7.95
CA VAL A 173 14.36 -6.90 7.29
C VAL A 173 14.62 -6.58 5.81
N TYR A 174 13.63 -6.06 5.11
CA TYR A 174 13.79 -5.64 3.72
C TYR A 174 14.84 -4.53 3.58
N VAL A 175 14.76 -3.45 4.38
CA VAL A 175 15.71 -2.31 4.33
C VAL A 175 17.16 -2.78 4.47
N ARG A 176 17.41 -3.73 5.39
CA ARG A 176 18.75 -4.27 5.66
C ARG A 176 19.24 -5.28 4.63
N SER A 177 18.32 -5.91 3.88
CA SER A 177 18.62 -6.95 2.89
C SER A 177 18.23 -6.58 1.45
N CYS A 178 17.93 -5.30 1.20
CA CYS A 178 17.50 -4.85 -0.12
C CYS A 178 18.58 -5.14 -1.18
N SER A 179 18.18 -5.85 -2.22
CA SER A 179 19.03 -6.24 -3.34
C SER A 179 18.13 -6.53 -4.55
N LEU A 180 18.71 -6.50 -5.75
CA LEU A 180 17.98 -6.88 -6.96
C LEU A 180 17.36 -8.28 -6.86
N GLN A 181 18.08 -9.23 -6.26
CA GLN A 181 17.59 -10.60 -6.09
C GLN A 181 16.39 -10.65 -5.13
N THR A 182 16.43 -9.86 -4.03
CA THR A 182 15.32 -9.73 -3.10
C THR A 182 14.11 -9.11 -3.78
N ASP A 183 14.30 -8.04 -4.57
CA ASP A 183 13.22 -7.37 -5.29
C ASP A 183 12.56 -8.29 -6.31
N LEU A 184 13.34 -9.01 -7.13
CA LEU A 184 12.81 -9.97 -8.11
C LEU A 184 12.03 -11.10 -7.42
N ARG A 185 12.49 -11.58 -6.27
CA ARG A 185 11.78 -12.61 -5.48
C ARG A 185 10.46 -12.09 -4.93
N ILE A 186 10.41 -10.84 -4.45
CA ILE A 186 9.18 -10.21 -3.97
C ILE A 186 8.21 -9.99 -5.13
N LEU A 187 8.67 -9.47 -6.27
CA LEU A 187 7.84 -9.29 -7.47
C LEU A 187 7.22 -10.61 -7.95
N ALA A 188 8.02 -11.68 -7.99
CA ALA A 188 7.53 -13.02 -8.37
C ALA A 188 6.46 -13.56 -7.41
N ARG A 189 6.51 -13.20 -6.12
CA ARG A 189 5.51 -13.59 -5.11
C ARG A 189 4.27 -12.67 -5.10
N THR A 190 4.37 -11.48 -5.65
CA THR A 190 3.28 -10.48 -5.62
C THR A 190 2.07 -10.95 -6.42
N LEU A 191 2.25 -11.45 -7.66
CA LEU A 191 1.15 -11.93 -8.50
C LEU A 191 0.38 -13.09 -7.85
N PRO A 192 1.02 -14.17 -7.39
CA PRO A 192 0.33 -15.24 -6.68
C PRO A 192 -0.41 -14.77 -5.43
N SER A 193 0.19 -13.86 -4.66
CA SER A 193 -0.42 -13.28 -3.45
C SER A 193 -1.67 -12.46 -3.76
N MET A 194 -1.67 -11.71 -4.88
CA MET A 194 -2.85 -10.98 -5.35
C MET A 194 -3.97 -11.92 -5.81
N LEU A 195 -3.63 -12.99 -6.54
CA LEU A 195 -4.60 -13.94 -7.09
C LEU A 195 -5.27 -14.80 -6.00
N ARG A 196 -4.56 -15.15 -4.95
CA ARG A 196 -5.11 -15.90 -3.81
C ARG A 196 -6.08 -15.06 -2.97
N GLY A 197 -6.03 -13.73 -3.09
CA GLY A 197 -6.85 -12.84 -2.29
C GLY A 197 -6.51 -12.88 -0.80
N ASP A 198 -5.37 -13.48 -0.42
CA ASP A 198 -4.94 -13.63 0.96
C ASP A 198 -4.80 -12.25 1.61
N GLY A 199 -5.71 -11.94 2.55
CA GLY A 199 -5.70 -10.70 3.28
C GLY A 199 -6.24 -9.47 2.55
N ALA A 200 -7.04 -9.61 1.52
CA ALA A 200 -7.70 -8.53 0.80
C ALA A 200 -9.17 -8.30 1.22
N ARG A 201 -9.60 -8.84 2.38
CA ARG A 201 -10.94 -8.61 2.95
C ARG A 201 -11.04 -7.27 3.63
#